data_013f2c553eaa8062fe7827c1dfee9413
#
_entry.id   013f2c553eaa8062fe7827c1dfee9413
#
_cell.length_a   1.000
_cell.length_b   1.000
_cell.length_c   1.000
_cell.angle_alpha   90.00
_cell.angle_beta   90.00
_cell.angle_gamma   90.00
#
_symmetry.space_group_name_H-M   'P 1'
#
loop_
_entity.id
_entity.type
_entity.pdbx_description
1 polymer ?
#
loop_
_entity_poly.entity_id
_entity_poly.type
_entity_poly.pdbx_seq_one_letter_code
_entity_poly.pdbx_strand_id
1 'polypeptide(L)'
;MEKNQYSSDNFIGRLQYYMEVRGINDNQMTVNASLSVGLIGKAKGSGKGMSAANIEKILLAYPDLSAEWLLTGKGEMIKQPSTQEASGDIIPLSHPKTPDKIYPMSEFNLYDIDVSAGLSRLFSEDGDRNKAYLGKISIPNMPKCDGAVKVIGDSMYPLLKSGDIIAYKEVHSIESVQYGEIYILQIENDSDVSVVVKYVKKSSEGNDYLNLVSYNKEHDPKDVRKESITALARVILCIRQFSIM
;
A
#
# COMPACT_ATOMS: atom_id res chain seq x y z
N MET A 1 38.62 -7.13 6.97
CA MET A 1 38.23 -7.38 5.55
C MET A 1 38.38 -8.89 5.33
N GLU A 2 37.36 -9.66 5.67
CA GLU A 2 37.31 -11.08 5.37
C GLU A 2 36.92 -11.27 3.92
N LYS A 3 37.75 -11.98 3.17
CA LYS A 3 37.50 -12.34 1.79
C LYS A 3 36.31 -13.32 1.77
N ASN A 4 35.20 -12.91 1.16
CA ASN A 4 34.04 -13.76 0.87
C ASN A 4 34.50 -15.06 0.21
N GLN A 5 34.23 -16.19 0.85
CA GLN A 5 34.68 -17.54 0.49
C GLN A 5 33.91 -18.14 -0.72
N TYR A 6 32.98 -17.40 -1.30
CA TYR A 6 32.17 -17.85 -2.44
C TYR A 6 32.57 -17.10 -3.72
N SER A 7 33.15 -17.85 -4.67
CA SER A 7 33.43 -17.32 -6.02
C SER A 7 32.10 -17.05 -6.71
N SER A 8 31.76 -15.78 -6.91
CA SER A 8 30.57 -15.36 -7.68
C SER A 8 30.66 -15.64 -9.18
N ASP A 9 31.74 -16.31 -9.62
CA ASP A 9 32.09 -16.47 -11.03
C ASP A 9 31.28 -17.54 -11.75
N ASN A 10 30.62 -18.44 -11.02
CA ASN A 10 29.79 -19.48 -11.62
C ASN A 10 28.36 -19.51 -11.05
N PHE A 11 27.47 -20.17 -11.75
CA PHE A 11 26.05 -20.32 -11.38
C PHE A 11 25.85 -20.77 -9.91
N ILE A 12 26.58 -21.81 -9.48
CA ILE A 12 26.40 -22.37 -8.13
C ILE A 12 26.91 -21.40 -7.07
N GLY A 13 28.01 -20.69 -7.30
CA GLY A 13 28.53 -19.68 -6.38
C GLY A 13 27.55 -18.52 -6.21
N ARG A 14 26.94 -18.07 -7.31
CA ARG A 14 25.89 -17.03 -7.25
C ARG A 14 24.65 -17.52 -6.51
N LEU A 15 24.19 -18.75 -6.75
CA LEU A 15 23.06 -19.33 -6.03
C LEU A 15 23.36 -19.45 -4.53
N GLN A 16 24.56 -19.87 -4.13
CA GLN A 16 24.96 -19.93 -2.74
C GLN A 16 24.99 -18.55 -2.09
N TYR A 17 25.52 -17.56 -2.78
CA TYR A 17 25.54 -16.18 -2.29
C TYR A 17 24.13 -15.63 -2.06
N TYR A 18 23.19 -15.87 -3.00
CA TYR A 18 21.78 -15.52 -2.82
C TYR A 18 21.17 -16.21 -1.60
N MET A 19 21.42 -17.51 -1.44
CA MET A 19 20.91 -18.29 -0.29
C MET A 19 21.44 -17.75 1.03
N GLU A 20 22.73 -17.40 1.10
CA GLU A 20 23.36 -16.81 2.28
C GLU A 20 22.74 -15.46 2.65
N VAL A 21 22.64 -14.56 1.70
CA VAL A 21 22.05 -13.22 1.91
C VAL A 21 20.61 -13.30 2.37
N ARG A 22 19.86 -14.31 1.91
CA ARG A 22 18.45 -14.52 2.28
C ARG A 22 18.26 -15.45 3.49
N GLY A 23 19.32 -16.00 4.06
CA GLY A 23 19.24 -16.95 5.17
C GLY A 23 18.56 -18.27 4.82
N ILE A 24 18.65 -18.70 3.54
CA ILE A 24 18.01 -19.90 3.01
C ILE A 24 19.01 -21.07 3.07
N ASN A 25 18.67 -22.17 3.75
CA ASN A 25 19.47 -23.38 3.75
C ASN A 25 19.11 -24.33 2.59
N ASP A 26 19.96 -25.37 2.37
CA ASP A 26 19.80 -26.31 1.28
C ASP A 26 18.45 -27.05 1.31
N ASN A 27 17.96 -27.36 2.51
CA ASN A 27 16.69 -28.04 2.68
C ASN A 27 15.52 -27.13 2.29
N GLN A 28 15.54 -25.88 2.75
CA GLN A 28 14.53 -24.88 2.41
C GLN A 28 14.49 -24.61 0.89
N MET A 29 15.67 -24.47 0.27
CA MET A 29 15.76 -24.30 -1.20
C MET A 29 15.19 -25.52 -1.90
N THR A 30 15.51 -26.74 -1.46
CA THR A 30 15.03 -28.00 -2.04
C THR A 30 13.52 -28.12 -1.95
N VAL A 31 12.95 -27.84 -0.78
CA VAL A 31 11.50 -27.93 -0.54
C VAL A 31 10.74 -26.87 -1.31
N ASN A 32 11.14 -25.59 -1.17
CA ASN A 32 10.43 -24.47 -1.77
C ASN A 32 10.44 -24.53 -3.30
N ALA A 33 11.56 -24.92 -3.91
CA ALA A 33 11.67 -25.06 -5.36
C ALA A 33 11.28 -26.46 -5.88
N SER A 34 10.72 -27.32 -5.03
CA SER A 34 10.33 -28.70 -5.41
C SER A 34 11.42 -29.45 -6.16
N LEU A 35 12.65 -29.37 -5.65
CA LEU A 35 13.82 -30.03 -6.19
C LEU A 35 13.99 -31.44 -5.62
N SER A 36 14.75 -32.30 -6.30
CA SER A 36 15.10 -33.61 -5.74
C SER A 36 16.04 -33.49 -4.55
N VAL A 37 15.82 -34.30 -3.52
CA VAL A 37 16.64 -34.33 -2.31
C VAL A 37 18.13 -34.51 -2.66
N GLY A 38 18.98 -33.67 -2.07
CA GLY A 38 20.42 -33.68 -2.27
C GLY A 38 20.91 -33.04 -3.58
N LEU A 39 20.02 -32.49 -4.42
CA LEU A 39 20.40 -31.84 -5.69
C LEU A 39 21.32 -30.64 -5.45
N ILE A 40 20.99 -29.79 -4.47
CA ILE A 40 21.78 -28.59 -4.11
C ILE A 40 23.18 -29.03 -3.64
N GLY A 41 23.26 -30.01 -2.73
CA GLY A 41 24.55 -30.51 -2.24
C GLY A 41 25.42 -31.11 -3.35
N LYS A 42 24.81 -31.90 -4.28
CA LYS A 42 25.53 -32.44 -5.44
C LYS A 42 26.02 -31.34 -6.39
N ALA A 43 25.23 -30.32 -6.63
CA ALA A 43 25.61 -29.19 -7.47
C ALA A 43 26.78 -28.41 -6.85
N LYS A 44 26.76 -28.19 -5.52
CA LYS A 44 27.85 -27.57 -4.77
C LYS A 44 29.15 -28.37 -4.88
N GLY A 45 29.09 -29.68 -4.70
CA GLY A 45 30.27 -30.54 -4.75
C GLY A 45 30.86 -30.75 -6.14
N SER A 46 30.04 -30.72 -7.20
CA SER A 46 30.50 -30.91 -8.58
C SER A 46 30.93 -29.62 -9.29
N GLY A 47 30.51 -28.46 -8.80
CA GLY A 47 30.68 -27.17 -9.48
C GLY A 47 29.95 -27.06 -10.82
N LYS A 48 29.19 -28.09 -11.21
CA LYS A 48 28.43 -28.13 -12.47
C LYS A 48 27.10 -27.41 -12.31
N GLY A 49 26.63 -26.79 -13.38
CA GLY A 49 25.34 -26.13 -13.41
C GLY A 49 24.18 -27.11 -13.20
N MET A 50 22.98 -26.59 -13.06
CA MET A 50 21.73 -27.36 -13.00
C MET A 50 21.05 -27.43 -14.36
N SER A 51 20.12 -28.38 -14.52
CA SER A 51 19.25 -28.39 -15.70
C SER A 51 18.34 -27.19 -15.76
N ALA A 52 17.97 -26.77 -16.96
CA ALA A 52 17.06 -25.64 -17.16
C ALA A 52 15.77 -25.76 -16.35
N ALA A 53 15.18 -26.96 -16.30
CA ALA A 53 13.98 -27.24 -15.53
C ALA A 53 14.15 -27.00 -14.01
N ASN A 54 15.33 -27.28 -13.45
CA ASN A 54 15.60 -27.02 -12.04
C ASN A 54 15.86 -25.52 -11.77
N ILE A 55 16.50 -24.84 -12.72
CA ILE A 55 16.69 -23.39 -12.65
C ILE A 55 15.34 -22.69 -12.71
N GLU A 56 14.45 -23.09 -13.60
CA GLU A 56 13.08 -22.58 -13.70
C GLU A 56 12.32 -22.72 -12.37
N LYS A 57 12.39 -23.89 -11.74
CA LYS A 57 11.76 -24.13 -10.43
C LYS A 57 12.30 -23.19 -9.33
N ILE A 58 13.61 -22.96 -9.33
CA ILE A 58 14.24 -22.00 -8.39
C ILE A 58 13.72 -20.59 -8.64
N LEU A 59 13.69 -20.14 -9.90
CA LEU A 59 13.24 -18.78 -10.26
C LEU A 59 11.75 -18.56 -10.01
N LEU A 60 10.93 -19.62 -10.13
CA LEU A 60 9.52 -19.58 -9.77
C LEU A 60 9.31 -19.53 -8.26
N ALA A 61 10.12 -20.27 -7.49
CA ALA A 61 10.04 -20.27 -6.03
C ALA A 61 10.58 -18.98 -5.39
N TYR A 62 11.52 -18.30 -6.07
CA TYR A 62 12.16 -17.08 -5.61
C TYR A 62 12.06 -15.98 -6.68
N PRO A 63 10.89 -15.35 -6.84
CA PRO A 63 10.62 -14.41 -7.92
C PRO A 63 11.41 -13.09 -7.82
N ASP A 64 11.94 -12.78 -6.64
CA ASP A 64 12.83 -11.65 -6.39
C ASP A 64 14.25 -11.88 -6.92
N LEU A 65 14.65 -13.13 -7.15
CA LEU A 65 15.96 -13.48 -7.71
C LEU A 65 16.01 -13.13 -9.21
N SER A 66 17.01 -12.34 -9.61
CA SER A 66 17.24 -12.02 -11.01
C SER A 66 17.79 -13.23 -11.78
N ALA A 67 17.03 -13.66 -12.79
CA ALA A 67 17.49 -14.73 -13.70
C ALA A 67 18.75 -14.33 -14.46
N GLU A 68 18.84 -13.06 -14.90
CA GLU A 68 20.00 -12.56 -15.60
C GLU A 68 21.25 -12.61 -14.72
N TRP A 69 21.13 -12.09 -13.49
CA TRP A 69 22.25 -12.15 -12.56
C TRP A 69 22.63 -13.59 -12.20
N LEU A 70 21.66 -14.45 -11.91
CA LEU A 70 21.92 -15.85 -11.54
C LEU A 70 22.67 -16.60 -12.66
N LEU A 71 22.29 -16.39 -13.93
CA LEU A 71 22.85 -17.09 -15.06
C LEU A 71 24.14 -16.47 -15.60
N THR A 72 24.23 -15.14 -15.61
CA THR A 72 25.32 -14.42 -16.28
C THR A 72 26.25 -13.67 -15.32
N GLY A 73 25.83 -13.41 -14.10
CA GLY A 73 26.52 -12.54 -13.15
C GLY A 73 26.38 -11.04 -13.43
N LYS A 74 25.60 -10.67 -14.45
CA LYS A 74 25.36 -9.25 -14.80
C LYS A 74 24.09 -8.73 -14.15
N GLY A 75 24.07 -7.43 -13.81
CA GLY A 75 22.94 -6.77 -13.20
C GLY A 75 22.86 -6.98 -11.68
N GLU A 76 21.73 -6.59 -11.09
CA GLU A 76 21.48 -6.72 -9.67
C GLU A 76 20.95 -8.13 -9.31
N MET A 77 21.39 -8.68 -8.17
CA MET A 77 20.96 -10.00 -7.66
C MET A 77 19.46 -10.04 -7.40
N ILE A 78 18.94 -8.97 -6.83
CA ILE A 78 17.52 -8.80 -6.52
C ILE A 78 16.88 -7.93 -7.58
N LYS A 79 15.78 -8.41 -8.17
CA LYS A 79 14.98 -7.60 -9.09
C LYS A 79 14.45 -6.39 -8.33
N GLN A 80 14.79 -5.20 -8.78
CA GLN A 80 14.09 -4.01 -8.32
C GLN A 80 12.64 -4.10 -8.81
N PRO A 81 11.65 -3.68 -8.01
CA PRO A 81 10.28 -3.61 -8.50
C PRO A 81 10.24 -2.68 -9.70
N SER A 82 10.13 -3.25 -10.89
CA SER A 82 9.93 -2.47 -12.11
C SER A 82 8.61 -1.72 -11.98
N THR A 83 8.67 -0.41 -12.01
CA THR A 83 7.52 0.47 -12.27
C THR A 83 7.04 0.17 -13.70
N GLN A 84 6.33 -0.93 -13.89
CA GLN A 84 5.58 -1.14 -15.13
C GLN A 84 4.25 -0.41 -14.96
N GLU A 85 4.09 0.61 -15.78
CA GLU A 85 2.82 1.26 -16.05
C GLU A 85 1.76 0.19 -16.36
N ALA A 86 0.66 0.23 -15.61
CA ALA A 86 -0.44 -0.71 -15.76
C ALA A 86 -1.11 -0.50 -17.11
N SER A 87 -0.82 -1.35 -18.08
CA SER A 87 -1.74 -1.64 -19.18
C SER A 87 -2.94 -2.37 -18.59
N GLY A 88 -4.13 -1.86 -18.90
CA GLY A 88 -5.39 -2.25 -18.26
C GLY A 88 -5.88 -3.65 -18.61
N ASP A 89 -5.21 -4.67 -18.14
CA ASP A 89 -5.70 -6.04 -18.18
C ASP A 89 -6.47 -6.36 -16.91
N ILE A 90 -7.70 -6.83 -17.09
CA ILE A 90 -8.58 -7.31 -16.04
C ILE A 90 -7.87 -8.47 -15.32
N ILE A 91 -7.44 -8.22 -14.09
CA ILE A 91 -6.81 -9.24 -13.25
C ILE A 91 -7.90 -10.22 -12.81
N PRO A 92 -7.85 -11.53 -13.20
CA PRO A 92 -8.83 -12.48 -12.73
C PRO A 92 -8.73 -12.67 -11.22
N LEU A 93 -9.86 -12.60 -10.52
CA LEU A 93 -10.02 -12.91 -9.10
C LEU A 93 -9.74 -14.40 -8.86
N SER A 94 -8.47 -14.80 -8.88
CA SER A 94 -8.07 -16.13 -8.42
C SER A 94 -7.70 -16.05 -6.95
N HIS A 95 -8.45 -16.74 -6.09
CA HIS A 95 -8.05 -16.92 -4.71
C HIS A 95 -6.82 -17.83 -4.66
N PRO A 96 -5.65 -17.34 -4.23
CA PRO A 96 -4.49 -18.21 -4.09
C PRO A 96 -4.71 -19.17 -2.91
N LYS A 97 -4.63 -20.46 -3.19
CA LYS A 97 -4.74 -21.52 -2.16
C LYS A 97 -3.46 -21.74 -1.36
N THR A 98 -2.44 -20.90 -1.50
CA THR A 98 -1.15 -21.04 -0.83
C THR A 98 -0.86 -19.87 0.09
N PRO A 99 -0.47 -20.11 1.36
CA PRO A 99 -0.28 -19.06 2.37
C PRO A 99 0.98 -18.19 2.20
N ASP A 100 1.82 -18.45 1.22
CA ASP A 100 3.15 -17.83 1.13
C ASP A 100 3.29 -16.72 0.09
N LYS A 101 2.18 -16.10 -0.35
CA LYS A 101 2.28 -14.89 -1.18
C LYS A 101 2.73 -13.71 -0.31
N ILE A 102 3.96 -13.27 -0.52
CA ILE A 102 4.42 -11.98 0.02
C ILE A 102 3.66 -10.89 -0.73
N TYR A 103 2.69 -10.30 -0.07
CA TYR A 103 1.97 -9.15 -0.61
C TYR A 103 2.81 -7.89 -0.41
N PRO A 104 2.84 -6.98 -1.41
CA PRO A 104 3.50 -5.70 -1.22
C PRO A 104 2.86 -4.97 -0.03
N MET A 105 3.70 -4.47 0.88
CA MET A 105 3.25 -3.68 2.02
C MET A 105 2.92 -2.27 1.54
N SER A 106 1.72 -1.82 1.82
CA SER A 106 1.34 -0.42 1.67
C SER A 106 1.51 0.30 3.00
N GLU A 107 2.32 1.34 2.99
CA GLU A 107 2.64 2.13 4.17
C GLU A 107 2.13 3.56 3.99
N PHE A 108 1.48 4.09 5.02
CA PHE A 108 1.00 5.46 5.07
C PHE A 108 1.02 5.99 6.50
N ASN A 109 1.13 7.30 6.63
CA ASN A 109 1.22 7.95 7.92
C ASN A 109 -0.17 8.18 8.52
N LEU A 110 -0.28 8.00 9.84
CA LEU A 110 -1.44 8.37 10.63
C LEU A 110 -1.21 9.76 11.23
N TYR A 111 -2.18 10.64 11.04
CA TYR A 111 -2.15 12.00 11.54
C TYR A 111 -3.30 12.26 12.53
N ASP A 112 -3.05 13.13 13.48
CA ASP A 112 -4.10 13.73 14.29
C ASP A 112 -4.64 14.96 13.58
N ILE A 113 -5.96 14.99 13.35
CA ILE A 113 -6.61 16.21 12.86
C ILE A 113 -7.06 17.01 14.08
N ASP A 114 -6.30 18.00 14.46
CA ASP A 114 -6.83 19.09 15.22
C ASP A 114 -7.75 19.91 14.29
N VAL A 115 -9.05 19.87 14.56
CA VAL A 115 -10.07 20.57 13.75
C VAL A 115 -9.74 22.05 13.60
N SER A 116 -9.07 22.64 14.60
CA SER A 116 -8.61 24.03 14.58
C SER A 116 -7.46 24.29 13.59
N ALA A 117 -6.68 23.26 13.26
CA ALA A 117 -5.53 23.36 12.36
C ALA A 117 -5.87 23.09 10.89
N GLY A 118 -6.99 22.41 10.63
CA GLY A 118 -7.50 22.10 9.30
C GLY A 118 -6.73 21.03 8.54
N LEU A 119 -7.38 20.45 7.52
CA LEU A 119 -6.79 19.47 6.58
C LEU A 119 -5.79 20.11 5.62
N SER A 120 -6.01 21.35 5.22
CA SER A 120 -5.15 22.04 4.26
C SER A 120 -3.68 22.07 4.68
N ARG A 121 -3.41 22.08 5.98
CA ARG A 121 -2.04 22.00 6.52
C ARG A 121 -1.41 20.62 6.34
N LEU A 122 -2.20 19.55 6.33
CA LEU A 122 -1.69 18.22 6.07
C LEU A 122 -1.35 18.01 4.59
N PHE A 123 -2.00 18.75 3.69
CA PHE A 123 -1.84 18.62 2.24
C PHE A 123 -0.84 19.64 1.66
N SER A 124 -0.44 20.67 2.41
CA SER A 124 0.58 21.62 1.97
C SER A 124 1.99 21.04 2.12
N GLU A 125 2.86 21.28 1.14
CA GLU A 125 4.27 20.86 1.17
C GLU A 125 5.04 21.52 2.34
N ASP A 126 4.69 22.75 2.70
CA ASP A 126 5.25 23.54 3.79
C ASP A 126 4.53 23.34 5.14
N GLY A 127 3.56 22.44 5.17
CA GLY A 127 2.74 22.23 6.35
C GLY A 127 3.47 21.56 7.51
N ASP A 128 3.05 21.87 8.71
CA ASP A 128 3.51 21.30 9.99
C ASP A 128 3.09 19.81 10.16
N ARG A 129 3.23 19.02 9.08
CA ARG A 129 2.88 17.57 9.04
C ARG A 129 3.52 16.81 10.20
N ASN A 130 4.72 17.22 10.63
CA ASN A 130 5.44 16.56 11.71
C ASN A 130 4.75 16.72 13.07
N LYS A 131 4.03 17.82 13.30
CA LYS A 131 3.32 18.05 14.58
C LYS A 131 2.04 17.22 14.69
N ALA A 132 1.43 16.87 13.56
CA ALA A 132 0.22 16.06 13.52
C ALA A 132 0.53 14.54 13.39
N TYR A 133 1.79 14.15 13.21
CA TYR A 133 2.18 12.76 12.99
C TYR A 133 2.03 11.94 14.28
N LEU A 134 1.19 10.90 14.22
CA LEU A 134 0.96 9.96 15.33
C LEU A 134 1.72 8.65 15.15
N GLY A 135 1.99 8.24 13.91
CA GLY A 135 2.64 6.97 13.64
C GLY A 135 2.49 6.52 12.19
N LYS A 136 2.95 5.32 11.88
CA LYS A 136 2.90 4.71 10.56
C LYS A 136 2.04 3.45 10.60
N ILE A 137 1.20 3.28 9.59
CA ILE A 137 0.39 2.10 9.39
C ILE A 137 0.96 1.33 8.20
N SER A 138 1.13 0.02 8.35
CA SER A 138 1.64 -0.86 7.31
C SER A 138 0.69 -2.04 7.16
N ILE A 139 0.07 -2.20 5.99
CA ILE A 139 -0.91 -3.24 5.71
C ILE A 139 -0.56 -3.92 4.38
N PRO A 140 -0.54 -5.27 4.33
CA PRO A 140 -0.27 -5.98 3.09
C PRO A 140 -1.42 -5.85 2.10
N ASN A 141 -1.08 -5.76 0.82
CA ASN A 141 -2.01 -5.80 -0.31
C ASN A 141 -3.14 -4.75 -0.28
N MET A 142 -2.83 -3.54 0.19
CA MET A 142 -3.76 -2.42 0.20
C MET A 142 -3.43 -1.41 -0.90
N PRO A 143 -4.43 -0.65 -1.39
CA PRO A 143 -4.19 0.48 -2.29
C PRO A 143 -3.23 1.50 -1.65
N LYS A 144 -2.47 2.20 -2.48
CA LYS A 144 -1.67 3.35 -2.00
C LYS A 144 -2.61 4.41 -1.43
N CYS A 145 -2.32 4.84 -0.20
CA CYS A 145 -2.97 5.94 0.49
C CYS A 145 -1.94 7.03 0.79
N ASP A 146 -2.37 8.28 0.78
CA ASP A 146 -1.50 9.41 1.04
C ASP A 146 -1.40 9.71 2.54
N GLY A 147 -2.37 9.24 3.33
CA GLY A 147 -2.38 9.32 4.78
C GLY A 147 -3.59 8.66 5.40
N ALA A 148 -3.67 8.73 6.71
CA ALA A 148 -4.81 8.28 7.51
C ALA A 148 -5.08 9.25 8.65
N VAL A 149 -6.34 9.30 9.10
CA VAL A 149 -6.80 10.13 10.21
C VAL A 149 -7.83 9.38 11.04
N LYS A 150 -8.03 9.79 12.29
CA LYS A 150 -9.10 9.26 13.13
C LYS A 150 -10.42 9.96 12.82
N VAL A 151 -11.49 9.17 12.78
CA VAL A 151 -12.86 9.68 12.68
C VAL A 151 -13.28 10.28 14.02
N ILE A 152 -13.84 11.48 13.99
CA ILE A 152 -14.44 12.16 15.14
C ILE A 152 -15.91 12.44 14.79
N GLY A 153 -16.79 12.28 15.79
CA GLY A 153 -18.23 12.49 15.62
C GLY A 153 -18.99 11.26 15.14
N ASP A 154 -20.27 11.45 14.89
CA ASP A 154 -21.24 10.39 14.64
C ASP A 154 -22.00 10.52 13.31
N SER A 155 -21.70 11.55 12.53
CA SER A 155 -22.43 11.83 11.28
C SER A 155 -22.39 10.71 10.25
N MET A 156 -21.40 9.82 10.34
CA MET A 156 -21.26 8.64 9.47
C MET A 156 -21.57 7.33 10.20
N TYR A 157 -22.11 7.39 11.43
CA TYR A 157 -22.54 6.20 12.18
C TYR A 157 -23.72 5.50 11.48
N PRO A 158 -23.81 4.15 11.50
CA PRO A 158 -22.87 3.18 12.04
C PRO A 158 -21.75 2.76 11.07
N LEU A 159 -21.70 3.33 9.86
CA LEU A 159 -20.72 2.99 8.84
C LEU A 159 -19.30 3.31 9.32
N LEU A 160 -19.07 4.55 9.74
CA LEU A 160 -17.85 4.99 10.41
C LEU A 160 -18.21 5.41 11.84
N LYS A 161 -17.43 4.95 12.80
CA LYS A 161 -17.58 5.29 14.21
C LYS A 161 -16.49 6.20 14.68
N SER A 162 -16.75 7.04 15.67
CA SER A 162 -15.72 7.81 16.35
C SER A 162 -14.63 6.87 16.87
N GLY A 163 -13.37 7.18 16.56
CA GLY A 163 -12.20 6.35 16.85
C GLY A 163 -11.78 5.39 15.72
N ASP A 164 -12.61 5.17 14.70
CA ASP A 164 -12.16 4.46 13.49
C ASP A 164 -11.02 5.25 12.82
N ILE A 165 -10.12 4.54 12.16
CA ILE A 165 -9.07 5.14 11.33
C ILE A 165 -9.49 5.03 9.88
N ILE A 166 -9.54 6.14 9.16
CA ILE A 166 -9.80 6.17 7.72
C ILE A 166 -8.54 6.57 6.97
N ALA A 167 -8.13 5.75 6.00
CA ALA A 167 -7.06 6.11 5.10
C ALA A 167 -7.63 6.75 3.83
N TYR A 168 -6.92 7.71 3.31
CA TYR A 168 -7.41 8.59 2.26
C TYR A 168 -6.40 8.76 1.12
N LYS A 169 -6.92 9.23 0.00
CA LYS A 169 -6.15 9.73 -1.13
C LYS A 169 -6.53 11.18 -1.38
N GLU A 170 -5.53 12.05 -1.46
CA GLU A 170 -5.70 13.47 -1.74
C GLU A 170 -6.32 13.69 -3.13
N VAL A 171 -7.19 14.67 -3.23
CA VAL A 171 -7.85 15.06 -4.48
C VAL A 171 -7.52 16.53 -4.73
N HIS A 172 -6.70 16.78 -5.74
CA HIS A 172 -6.18 18.12 -6.03
C HIS A 172 -7.12 19.00 -6.86
N SER A 173 -8.18 18.42 -7.41
CA SER A 173 -9.17 19.16 -8.20
C SER A 173 -10.58 18.77 -7.80
N ILE A 174 -11.41 19.75 -7.47
CA ILE A 174 -12.82 19.54 -7.14
C ILE A 174 -13.61 18.91 -8.30
N GLU A 175 -13.16 19.12 -9.53
CA GLU A 175 -13.78 18.53 -10.72
C GLU A 175 -13.52 17.02 -10.85
N SER A 176 -12.53 16.50 -10.12
CA SER A 176 -12.20 15.07 -10.07
C SER A 176 -13.06 14.29 -9.07
N VAL A 177 -14.03 14.92 -8.44
CA VAL A 177 -14.93 14.29 -7.46
C VAL A 177 -15.77 13.20 -8.12
N GLN A 178 -15.74 12.02 -7.52
CA GLN A 178 -16.62 10.90 -7.86
C GLN A 178 -17.84 10.93 -6.95
N TYR A 179 -19.02 11.20 -7.53
CA TYR A 179 -20.25 11.26 -6.76
C TYR A 179 -20.65 9.89 -6.21
N GLY A 180 -21.12 9.89 -4.97
CA GLY A 180 -21.49 8.67 -4.24
C GLY A 180 -20.39 8.09 -3.36
N GLU A 181 -19.17 8.63 -3.45
CA GLU A 181 -18.04 8.23 -2.62
C GLU A 181 -17.95 9.07 -1.33
N ILE A 182 -17.19 8.58 -0.35
CA ILE A 182 -16.96 9.25 0.92
C ILE A 182 -15.69 10.10 0.82
N TYR A 183 -15.79 11.33 1.29
CA TYR A 183 -14.68 12.27 1.32
C TYR A 183 -14.50 12.87 2.70
N ILE A 184 -13.26 13.22 3.00
CA ILE A 184 -12.89 14.16 4.04
C ILE A 184 -12.81 15.52 3.35
N LEU A 185 -13.54 16.52 3.85
CA LEU A 185 -13.57 17.85 3.29
C LEU A 185 -13.23 18.88 4.36
N GLN A 186 -12.40 19.85 3.99
CA GLN A 186 -12.29 21.10 4.74
C GLN A 186 -13.16 22.15 4.07
N ILE A 187 -14.00 22.77 4.86
CA ILE A 187 -14.93 23.81 4.43
C ILE A 187 -14.60 25.08 5.20
N GLU A 188 -14.35 26.14 4.48
CA GLU A 188 -14.10 27.47 5.02
C GLU A 188 -15.28 28.38 4.70
N ASN A 189 -15.88 28.98 5.74
CA ASN A 189 -16.90 30.00 5.61
C ASN A 189 -16.47 31.19 6.48
N ASP A 190 -16.32 32.37 5.87
CA ASP A 190 -15.95 33.69 6.44
C ASP A 190 -15.11 33.70 7.73
N SER A 191 -15.46 32.96 8.76
CA SER A 191 -14.80 32.96 10.07
C SER A 191 -14.62 31.57 10.67
N ASP A 192 -15.09 30.53 10.00
CA ASP A 192 -15.11 29.18 10.57
C ASP A 192 -14.54 28.16 9.60
N VAL A 193 -13.65 27.31 10.11
CA VAL A 193 -13.05 26.18 9.39
C VAL A 193 -13.59 24.89 9.98
N SER A 194 -14.22 24.09 9.17
CA SER A 194 -14.75 22.79 9.59
C SER A 194 -14.19 21.66 8.75
N VAL A 195 -13.85 20.54 9.41
CA VAL A 195 -13.45 19.32 8.76
C VAL A 195 -14.55 18.28 8.95
N VAL A 196 -15.07 17.75 7.85
CA VAL A 196 -16.18 16.81 7.84
C VAL A 196 -15.89 15.55 7.00
N VAL A 197 -16.48 14.44 7.38
CA VAL A 197 -16.51 13.21 6.58
C VAL A 197 -17.92 12.98 6.10
N LYS A 198 -18.14 12.98 4.78
CA LYS A 198 -19.48 12.87 4.17
C LYS A 198 -19.44 12.11 2.86
N TYR A 199 -20.58 11.56 2.46
CA TYR A 199 -20.80 11.26 1.06
C TYR A 199 -20.92 12.54 0.27
N VAL A 200 -20.27 12.59 -0.89
CA VAL A 200 -20.42 13.70 -1.84
C VAL A 200 -21.36 13.27 -2.95
N LYS A 201 -22.44 13.99 -3.09
CA LYS A 201 -23.44 13.77 -4.15
C LYS A 201 -23.58 15.02 -5.01
N LYS A 202 -24.25 14.84 -6.16
CA LYS A 202 -24.63 15.95 -7.02
C LYS A 202 -25.66 16.82 -6.30
N SER A 203 -25.46 18.13 -6.30
CA SER A 203 -26.44 19.07 -5.74
C SER A 203 -27.57 19.37 -6.71
N SER A 204 -28.76 19.62 -6.19
CA SER A 204 -29.89 20.18 -6.96
C SER A 204 -29.80 21.68 -7.16
N GLU A 205 -28.97 22.38 -6.36
CA GLU A 205 -28.76 23.84 -6.43
C GLU A 205 -27.89 24.29 -7.61
N GLY A 206 -27.30 23.35 -8.36
CA GLY A 206 -26.50 23.63 -9.53
C GLY A 206 -25.09 23.04 -9.50
N ASN A 207 -24.33 23.30 -10.56
CA ASN A 207 -22.99 22.71 -10.73
C ASN A 207 -21.93 23.32 -9.80
N ASP A 208 -22.18 24.48 -9.23
CA ASP A 208 -21.26 25.17 -8.32
C ASP A 208 -21.38 24.67 -6.88
N TYR A 209 -22.30 23.73 -6.64
CA TYR A 209 -22.55 23.13 -5.32
C TYR A 209 -22.27 21.65 -5.29
N LEU A 210 -21.89 21.16 -4.13
CA LEU A 210 -21.85 19.74 -3.77
C LEU A 210 -22.86 19.46 -2.67
N ASN A 211 -23.60 18.38 -2.76
CA ASN A 211 -24.49 17.93 -1.71
C ASN A 211 -23.75 16.95 -0.80
N LEU A 212 -23.53 17.35 0.45
CA LEU A 212 -22.87 16.57 1.48
C LEU A 212 -23.89 15.80 2.31
N VAL A 213 -23.81 14.49 2.25
CA VAL A 213 -24.78 13.59 2.86
C VAL A 213 -24.14 12.76 3.95
N SER A 214 -24.75 12.77 5.13
CA SER A 214 -24.37 11.91 6.25
C SER A 214 -24.91 10.48 6.04
N TYR A 215 -24.23 9.48 6.58
CA TYR A 215 -24.81 8.13 6.69
C TYR A 215 -25.84 8.07 7.83
N ASN A 216 -25.54 8.76 8.93
CA ASN A 216 -26.46 8.92 10.06
C ASN A 216 -27.62 9.85 9.66
N LYS A 217 -28.84 9.33 9.72
CA LYS A 217 -30.07 10.04 9.29
C LYS A 217 -30.48 11.19 10.21
N GLU A 218 -29.89 11.26 11.40
CA GLU A 218 -30.11 12.39 12.34
C GLU A 218 -29.43 13.69 11.85
N HIS A 219 -28.57 13.58 10.83
CA HIS A 219 -27.88 14.72 10.23
C HIS A 219 -28.43 14.98 8.83
N ASP A 220 -29.06 16.12 8.64
CA ASP A 220 -29.61 16.52 7.35
C ASP A 220 -28.51 16.73 6.27
N PRO A 221 -28.80 16.44 5.01
CA PRO A 221 -27.92 16.79 3.90
C PRO A 221 -27.72 18.32 3.80
N LYS A 222 -26.53 18.73 3.37
CA LYS A 222 -26.20 20.16 3.20
C LYS A 222 -25.57 20.40 1.85
N ASP A 223 -26.08 21.39 1.11
CA ASP A 223 -25.44 21.89 -0.10
C ASP A 223 -24.37 22.92 0.27
N VAL A 224 -23.17 22.72 -0.29
CA VAL A 224 -22.00 23.55 0.01
C VAL A 224 -21.41 24.03 -1.31
N ARG A 225 -21.03 25.31 -1.37
CA ARG A 225 -20.36 25.84 -2.56
C ARG A 225 -19.00 25.22 -2.75
N LYS A 226 -18.65 24.87 -3.96
CA LYS A 226 -17.35 24.32 -4.31
C LYS A 226 -16.19 25.22 -3.93
N GLU A 227 -16.37 26.54 -4.05
CA GLU A 227 -15.37 27.55 -3.69
C GLU A 227 -15.02 27.60 -2.20
N SER A 228 -15.94 27.16 -1.32
CA SER A 228 -15.69 27.11 0.12
C SER A 228 -14.93 25.83 0.56
N ILE A 229 -14.69 24.90 -0.36
CA ILE A 229 -13.96 23.66 -0.08
C ILE A 229 -12.48 23.89 -0.36
N THR A 230 -11.69 23.99 0.69
CA THR A 230 -10.25 24.32 0.60
C THR A 230 -9.34 23.08 0.62
N ALA A 231 -9.85 21.93 1.10
CA ALA A 231 -9.12 20.67 1.03
C ALA A 231 -10.09 19.49 0.85
N LEU A 232 -9.67 18.50 0.09
CA LEU A 232 -10.51 17.36 -0.28
C LEU A 232 -9.67 16.09 -0.38
N ALA A 233 -10.14 15.02 0.28
CA ALA A 233 -9.50 13.70 0.17
C ALA A 233 -10.57 12.60 0.12
N ARG A 234 -10.41 11.65 -0.79
CA ARG A 234 -11.30 10.48 -0.88
C ARG A 234 -10.92 9.43 0.13
N VAL A 235 -11.88 8.93 0.87
CA VAL A 235 -11.70 7.80 1.79
C VAL A 235 -11.56 6.51 0.98
N ILE A 236 -10.48 5.77 1.23
CA ILE A 236 -10.14 4.54 0.51
C ILE A 236 -10.45 3.30 1.34
N LEU A 237 -10.16 3.37 2.65
CA LEU A 237 -10.42 2.26 3.56
C LEU A 237 -10.71 2.75 4.98
N CYS A 238 -11.34 1.90 5.76
CA CYS A 238 -11.58 2.10 7.19
C CYS A 238 -10.96 0.95 7.97
N ILE A 239 -10.24 1.28 9.04
CA ILE A 239 -9.68 0.34 10.01
C ILE A 239 -10.42 0.56 11.32
N ARG A 240 -11.06 -0.50 11.80
CA ARG A 240 -11.77 -0.49 13.10
C ARG A 240 -11.08 -1.42 14.06
N GLN A 241 -10.72 -0.89 15.21
CA GLN A 241 -10.15 -1.68 16.30
C GLN A 241 -11.27 -2.14 17.24
N PHE A 242 -11.34 -3.44 17.50
CA PHE A 242 -12.20 -4.01 18.51
C PHE A 242 -11.36 -4.49 19.69
N SER A 243 -11.64 -3.98 20.88
CA SER A 243 -11.08 -4.54 22.11
C SER A 243 -12.13 -5.51 22.70
N ILE A 244 -11.75 -6.77 22.85
CA ILE A 244 -12.52 -7.76 23.62
C ILE A 244 -11.91 -7.75 25.02
N MET A 245 -12.66 -7.20 25.98
CA MET A 245 -12.31 -7.29 27.40
C MET A 245 -12.92 -8.54 28.02
#